data_9a15baeab441c754d1195c2e95729b50
#
_entry.id   9a15baeab441c754d1195c2e95729b50
#
_cell.length_a   1.000
_cell.length_b   1.000
_cell.length_c   1.000
_cell.angle_alpha   90.00
_cell.angle_beta   90.00
_cell.angle_gamma   90.00
#
_symmetry.space_group_name_H-M   'P 1'
#
loop_
_entity.id
_entity.type
_entity.pdbx_description
1 polymer ?
#
loop_
_entity_poly.entity_id
_entity_poly.type
_entity_poly.pdbx_seq_one_letter_code
_entity_poly.pdbx_strand_id
1 'polypeptide(L)'
;MPRTSVVVRDDSYRAAMRLVDVGGRLVELHIRRSNRVRGHRLVVRFGFPPELVVRPRASEREITDAIATNLEWLERQLEKAAQPCLQLEKLSLTEDQGRREARARISLIAQSEAAALGVTYERITLRDQRSRWGSCSSKGALSFNWRLVLAPHDVLDYVVVHEVCHLVEHHHGPEFWALVQRRRPNYRDSKNWLDEHGWEILAYRPPEQLAA
;
A
#
# COMPACT_ATOMS: atom_id res chain seq x y z
N MET A 1 -11.81 -34.40 8.68
CA MET A 1 -12.43 -33.07 8.67
C MET A 1 -11.83 -32.27 9.82
N PRO A 2 -10.95 -31.27 9.61
CA PRO A 2 -10.42 -30.46 10.69
C PRO A 2 -11.51 -29.51 11.21
N ARG A 3 -11.76 -29.56 12.51
CA ARG A 3 -12.69 -28.65 13.20
C ARG A 3 -12.02 -27.30 13.40
N THR A 4 -12.49 -26.28 12.72
CA THR A 4 -12.10 -24.87 12.95
C THR A 4 -12.70 -24.41 14.27
N SER A 5 -11.90 -24.28 15.32
CA SER A 5 -12.35 -23.70 16.60
C SER A 5 -12.20 -22.18 16.55
N VAL A 6 -13.33 -21.50 16.58
CA VAL A 6 -13.41 -20.04 16.64
C VAL A 6 -13.67 -19.62 18.08
N VAL A 7 -12.75 -18.88 18.70
CA VAL A 7 -12.96 -18.24 20.01
C VAL A 7 -13.36 -16.80 19.79
N VAL A 8 -14.59 -16.45 20.16
CA VAL A 8 -15.13 -15.08 20.08
C VAL A 8 -14.98 -14.41 21.45
N ARG A 9 -14.33 -13.26 21.51
CA ARG A 9 -14.47 -12.30 22.61
C ARG A 9 -15.09 -11.01 22.07
N ASP A 10 -16.21 -10.62 22.67
CA ASP A 10 -16.98 -9.43 22.31
C ASP A 10 -16.50 -8.25 23.18
N ASP A 11 -16.09 -7.17 22.52
CA ASP A 11 -15.98 -5.84 23.14
C ASP A 11 -16.33 -4.80 22.07
N SER A 12 -17.45 -4.15 22.27
CA SER A 12 -18.02 -3.11 21.43
C SER A 12 -17.04 -1.93 21.27
N TYR A 13 -16.59 -1.71 20.03
CA TYR A 13 -15.65 -0.69 19.53
C TYR A 13 -14.22 -1.16 19.24
N ARG A 14 -13.82 -2.39 19.49
CA ARG A 14 -12.59 -2.97 18.94
C ARG A 14 -12.93 -3.75 17.67
N ALA A 15 -12.06 -3.65 16.65
CA ALA A 15 -12.14 -4.55 15.50
C ALA A 15 -12.25 -5.97 16.04
N ALA A 16 -13.33 -6.70 15.68
CA ALA A 16 -13.46 -8.08 16.11
C ALA A 16 -12.24 -8.86 15.64
N MET A 17 -11.60 -9.61 16.52
CA MET A 17 -10.40 -10.38 16.23
C MET A 17 -10.76 -11.86 16.24
N ARG A 18 -10.16 -12.63 15.33
CA ARG A 18 -10.28 -14.08 15.27
C ARG A 18 -8.92 -14.73 15.18
N LEU A 19 -8.74 -15.81 15.91
CA LEU A 19 -7.63 -16.72 15.68
C LEU A 19 -8.02 -17.68 14.55
N VAL A 20 -7.22 -17.71 13.50
CA VAL A 20 -7.43 -18.54 12.31
C VAL A 20 -6.22 -19.45 12.16
N ASP A 21 -6.45 -20.73 11.97
CA ASP A 21 -5.38 -21.66 11.61
C ASP A 21 -5.06 -21.49 10.12
N VAL A 22 -3.83 -21.08 9.84
CA VAL A 22 -3.31 -20.87 8.49
C VAL A 22 -2.05 -21.72 8.35
N GLY A 23 -2.16 -22.84 7.65
CA GLY A 23 -1.03 -23.76 7.45
C GLY A 23 -0.47 -24.36 8.74
N GLY A 24 -1.30 -24.64 9.76
CA GLY A 24 -0.88 -25.14 11.07
C GLY A 24 -0.37 -24.07 12.04
N ARG A 25 -0.47 -22.80 11.67
CA ARG A 25 -0.07 -21.65 12.49
C ARG A 25 -1.28 -20.80 12.86
N LEU A 26 -1.48 -20.55 14.15
CA LEU A 26 -2.53 -19.64 14.62
C LEU A 26 -2.17 -18.19 14.30
N VAL A 27 -3.01 -17.53 13.54
CA VAL A 27 -2.86 -16.15 13.09
C VAL A 27 -4.00 -15.29 13.62
N GLU A 28 -3.66 -14.17 14.19
CA GLU A 28 -4.60 -13.16 14.68
C GLU A 28 -5.14 -12.35 13.49
N LEU A 29 -6.40 -12.58 13.08
CA LEU A 29 -7.05 -11.91 11.97
C LEU A 29 -8.02 -10.85 12.49
N HIS A 30 -7.80 -9.59 12.15
CA HIS A 30 -8.67 -8.48 12.52
C HIS A 30 -9.84 -8.34 11.55
N ILE A 31 -11.07 -8.21 12.07
CA ILE A 31 -12.28 -8.04 11.27
C ILE A 31 -12.71 -6.56 11.35
N ARG A 32 -12.65 -5.85 10.24
CA ARG A 32 -13.08 -4.45 10.16
C ARG A 32 -14.31 -4.29 9.27
N ARG A 33 -15.33 -3.60 9.75
CA ARG A 33 -16.53 -3.28 8.98
C ARG A 33 -16.38 -1.93 8.26
N SER A 34 -16.76 -1.84 6.98
CA SER A 34 -16.59 -0.63 6.17
C SER A 34 -17.67 -0.49 5.09
N ASN A 35 -18.27 0.70 4.99
CA ASN A 35 -19.21 1.05 3.92
C ASN A 35 -18.54 1.13 2.52
N ARG A 36 -17.21 1.13 2.46
CA ARG A 36 -16.45 1.24 1.20
C ARG A 36 -16.23 -0.10 0.51
N VAL A 37 -16.72 -1.20 1.11
CA VAL A 37 -16.57 -2.56 0.59
C VAL A 37 -17.95 -3.15 0.33
N ARG A 38 -18.20 -3.60 -0.90
CA ARG A 38 -19.47 -4.25 -1.28
C ARG A 38 -19.55 -5.72 -0.88
N GLY A 39 -18.42 -6.41 -0.85
CA GLY A 39 -18.25 -7.79 -0.41
C GLY A 39 -17.29 -7.88 0.78
N HIS A 40 -16.14 -8.51 0.55
CA HIS A 40 -15.03 -8.55 1.50
C HIS A 40 -13.70 -8.24 0.79
N ARG A 41 -12.70 -7.85 1.58
CA ARG A 41 -11.32 -7.66 1.14
C ARG A 41 -10.38 -8.08 2.24
N LEU A 42 -9.50 -9.03 1.97
CA LEU A 42 -8.42 -9.42 2.87
C LEU A 42 -7.19 -8.55 2.59
N VAL A 43 -6.53 -8.11 3.65
CA VAL A 43 -5.36 -7.22 3.59
C VAL A 43 -4.29 -7.77 4.51
N VAL A 44 -3.11 -8.04 3.96
CA VAL A 44 -1.90 -8.39 4.72
C VAL A 44 -0.91 -7.27 4.56
N ARG A 45 -0.32 -6.84 5.68
CA ARG A 45 0.73 -5.82 5.72
C ARG A 45 1.82 -6.28 6.68
N PHE A 46 3.06 -6.09 6.32
CA PHE A 46 4.18 -6.41 7.21
C PHE A 46 4.11 -5.60 8.50
N GLY A 47 4.41 -6.27 9.63
CA GLY A 47 4.39 -5.63 10.95
C GLY A 47 2.99 -5.31 11.50
N PHE A 48 1.93 -5.73 10.80
CA PHE A 48 0.55 -5.58 11.25
C PHE A 48 -0.18 -6.92 11.15
N PRO A 49 -1.13 -7.18 12.07
CA PRO A 49 -2.03 -8.31 11.91
C PRO A 49 -2.80 -8.21 10.57
N PRO A 50 -3.04 -9.34 9.89
CA PRO A 50 -3.90 -9.36 8.71
C PRO A 50 -5.30 -8.85 9.05
N GLU A 51 -5.94 -8.18 8.09
CA GLU A 51 -7.24 -7.55 8.28
C GLU A 51 -8.22 -8.05 7.23
N LEU A 52 -9.37 -8.58 7.66
CA LEU A 52 -10.52 -8.85 6.79
C LEU A 52 -11.49 -7.66 6.87
N VAL A 53 -11.59 -6.90 5.78
CA VAL A 53 -12.55 -5.81 5.66
C VAL A 53 -13.83 -6.34 5.04
N VAL A 54 -14.96 -6.19 5.74
CA VAL A 54 -16.28 -6.67 5.31
C VAL A 54 -17.29 -5.52 5.26
N ARG A 55 -18.39 -5.73 4.54
CA ARG A 55 -19.52 -4.80 4.55
C ARG A 55 -20.12 -4.67 5.98
N PRO A 56 -20.79 -3.56 6.33
CA PRO A 56 -21.25 -3.30 7.71
C PRO A 56 -22.19 -4.37 8.27
N ARG A 57 -23.03 -4.94 7.42
CA ARG A 57 -24.02 -5.97 7.79
C ARG A 57 -23.60 -7.39 7.39
N ALA A 58 -22.31 -7.65 7.25
CA ALA A 58 -21.85 -9.00 6.98
C ALA A 58 -22.18 -9.92 8.16
N SER A 59 -22.80 -11.06 7.86
CA SER A 59 -23.12 -12.11 8.84
C SER A 59 -21.86 -12.88 9.23
N GLU A 60 -21.92 -13.58 10.37
CA GLU A 60 -20.84 -14.45 10.84
C GLU A 60 -20.51 -15.56 9.82
N ARG A 61 -21.53 -16.08 9.14
CA ARG A 61 -21.34 -17.06 8.07
C ARG A 61 -20.55 -16.49 6.91
N GLU A 62 -20.90 -15.30 6.42
CA GLU A 62 -20.17 -14.63 5.34
C GLU A 62 -18.72 -14.34 5.71
N ILE A 63 -18.45 -13.97 6.96
CA ILE A 63 -17.10 -13.75 7.46
C ILE A 63 -16.31 -15.07 7.47
N THR A 64 -16.93 -16.15 7.97
CA THR A 64 -16.30 -17.47 8.01
C THR A 64 -16.02 -18.00 6.60
N ASP A 65 -16.98 -17.88 5.69
CA ASP A 65 -16.84 -18.29 4.29
C ASP A 65 -15.75 -17.47 3.58
N ALA A 66 -15.68 -16.16 3.84
CA ALA A 66 -14.63 -15.29 3.30
C ALA A 66 -13.23 -15.69 3.80
N ILE A 67 -13.09 -16.05 5.06
CA ILE A 67 -11.83 -16.58 5.61
C ILE A 67 -11.47 -17.89 4.94
N ALA A 68 -12.38 -18.86 4.93
CA ALA A 68 -12.14 -20.19 4.38
C ALA A 68 -11.73 -20.15 2.90
N THR A 69 -12.41 -19.33 2.09
CA THR A 69 -12.12 -19.18 0.65
C THR A 69 -10.75 -18.56 0.39
N ASN A 70 -10.19 -17.79 1.33
CA ASN A 70 -8.95 -17.06 1.15
C ASN A 70 -7.78 -17.62 1.99
N LEU A 71 -7.90 -18.78 2.63
CA LEU A 71 -6.84 -19.33 3.49
C LEU A 71 -5.52 -19.52 2.78
N GLU A 72 -5.51 -20.17 1.61
CA GLU A 72 -4.28 -20.38 0.82
C GLU A 72 -3.65 -19.07 0.36
N TRP A 73 -4.47 -18.08 -0.01
CA TRP A 73 -3.96 -16.76 -0.38
C TRP A 73 -3.35 -16.08 0.85
N LEU A 74 -4.01 -16.17 2.01
CA LEU A 74 -3.52 -15.61 3.27
C LEU A 74 -2.19 -16.23 3.67
N GLU A 75 -2.06 -17.55 3.59
CA GLU A 75 -0.83 -18.29 3.85
C GLU A 75 0.32 -17.77 2.99
N ARG A 76 0.14 -17.73 1.67
CA ARG A 76 1.15 -17.21 0.75
C ARG A 76 1.55 -15.76 1.03
N GLN A 77 0.60 -14.89 1.44
CA GLN A 77 0.93 -13.51 1.79
C GLN A 77 1.68 -13.39 3.12
N LEU A 78 1.35 -14.23 4.09
CA LEU A 78 2.04 -14.27 5.38
C LEU A 78 3.48 -14.81 5.23
N GLU A 79 3.68 -15.82 4.39
CA GLU A 79 5.02 -16.33 4.06
C GLU A 79 5.88 -15.25 3.38
N LYS A 80 5.32 -14.55 2.38
CA LYS A 80 6.00 -13.41 1.76
C LYS A 80 6.35 -12.33 2.79
N ALA A 81 5.41 -11.99 3.67
CA ALA A 81 5.62 -10.99 4.71
C ALA A 81 6.66 -11.43 5.77
N ALA A 82 6.86 -12.73 5.96
CA ALA A 82 7.85 -13.25 6.91
C ALA A 82 9.30 -13.23 6.37
N GLN A 83 9.48 -13.06 5.07
CA GLN A 83 10.78 -13.07 4.40
C GLN A 83 10.98 -11.78 3.59
N PRO A 84 11.27 -10.64 4.25
CA PRO A 84 11.52 -9.38 3.55
C PRO A 84 12.76 -9.50 2.64
N CYS A 85 12.62 -9.13 1.37
CA CYS A 85 13.71 -9.11 0.41
C CYS A 85 14.59 -7.87 0.56
N LEU A 86 13.99 -6.75 1.00
CA LEU A 86 14.67 -5.49 1.20
C LEU A 86 15.21 -5.44 2.63
N GLN A 87 16.50 -5.43 2.81
CA GLN A 87 17.14 -5.35 4.13
C GLN A 87 17.01 -3.93 4.73
N LEU A 88 15.78 -3.41 4.79
CA LEU A 88 15.49 -2.04 5.22
C LEU A 88 15.80 -1.80 6.71
N GLU A 89 15.80 -2.85 7.52
CA GLU A 89 16.19 -2.79 8.93
C GLU A 89 17.66 -2.37 9.16
N LYS A 90 18.50 -2.54 8.13
CA LYS A 90 19.90 -2.09 8.15
C LYS A 90 20.07 -0.61 7.78
N LEU A 91 19.01 0.04 7.32
CA LEU A 91 19.05 1.45 6.98
C LEU A 91 18.89 2.33 8.22
N SER A 92 19.78 3.31 8.36
CA SER A 92 19.72 4.32 9.41
C SER A 92 19.04 5.61 8.94
N LEU A 93 18.15 5.55 7.96
CA LEU A 93 17.50 6.73 7.39
C LEU A 93 16.43 7.25 8.33
N THR A 94 16.63 8.44 8.89
CA THR A 94 15.60 9.12 9.69
C THR A 94 14.45 9.61 8.80
N GLU A 95 13.27 9.81 9.39
CA GLU A 95 12.12 10.33 8.62
C GLU A 95 12.45 11.69 8.00
N ASP A 96 13.14 12.55 8.74
CA ASP A 96 13.50 13.89 8.29
C ASP A 96 14.49 13.85 7.10
N GLN A 97 15.50 12.99 7.15
CA GLN A 97 16.41 12.76 6.03
C GLN A 97 15.65 12.20 4.82
N GLY A 98 14.81 11.18 5.03
CA GLY A 98 14.01 10.58 3.98
C GLY A 98 13.06 11.57 3.32
N ARG A 99 12.42 12.44 4.09
CA ARG A 99 11.55 13.51 3.55
C ARG A 99 12.34 14.55 2.74
N ARG A 100 13.53 14.93 3.17
CA ARG A 100 14.38 15.86 2.39
C ARG A 100 14.77 15.24 1.06
N GLU A 101 15.26 14.02 1.07
CA GLU A 101 15.67 13.31 -0.14
C GLU A 101 14.49 13.05 -1.08
N ALA A 102 13.35 12.57 -0.56
CA ALA A 102 12.14 12.40 -1.33
C ALA A 102 11.68 13.72 -1.97
N ARG A 103 11.72 14.82 -1.22
CA ARG A 103 11.35 16.14 -1.73
C ARG A 103 12.23 16.54 -2.93
N ALA A 104 13.55 16.39 -2.81
CA ALA A 104 14.47 16.75 -3.86
C ALA A 104 14.23 15.94 -5.14
N ARG A 105 14.18 14.60 -5.03
CA ARG A 105 14.00 13.70 -6.18
C ARG A 105 12.63 13.89 -6.83
N ILE A 106 11.56 13.88 -6.05
CA ILE A 106 10.18 13.99 -6.55
C ILE A 106 9.96 15.35 -7.23
N SER A 107 10.47 16.44 -6.63
CA SER A 107 10.30 17.78 -7.23
C SER A 107 11.01 17.90 -8.57
N LEU A 108 12.21 17.34 -8.69
CA LEU A 108 12.98 17.37 -9.94
C LEU A 108 12.24 16.62 -11.06
N ILE A 109 11.77 15.41 -10.77
CA ILE A 109 11.04 14.57 -11.75
C ILE A 109 9.71 15.23 -12.12
N ALA A 110 8.92 15.66 -11.13
CA ALA A 110 7.62 16.27 -11.37
C ALA A 110 7.72 17.54 -12.19
N GLN A 111 8.73 18.38 -11.95
CA GLN A 111 8.97 19.59 -12.72
C GLN A 111 9.32 19.27 -14.19
N SER A 112 10.23 18.32 -14.40
CA SER A 112 10.62 17.89 -15.74
C SER A 112 9.46 17.29 -16.52
N GLU A 113 8.67 16.42 -15.88
CA GLU A 113 7.55 15.76 -16.54
C GLU A 113 6.37 16.71 -16.80
N ALA A 114 6.07 17.61 -15.86
CA ALA A 114 5.03 18.62 -16.06
C ALA A 114 5.39 19.55 -17.24
N ALA A 115 6.63 19.98 -17.33
CA ALA A 115 7.12 20.78 -18.47
C ALA A 115 7.03 20.01 -19.79
N ALA A 116 7.40 18.73 -19.81
CA ALA A 116 7.34 17.89 -21.02
C ALA A 116 5.89 17.59 -21.47
N LEU A 117 4.91 17.62 -20.55
CA LEU A 117 3.50 17.47 -20.84
C LEU A 117 2.77 18.81 -21.08
N GLY A 118 3.46 19.95 -20.92
CA GLY A 118 2.86 21.27 -21.07
C GLY A 118 1.82 21.60 -19.98
N VAL A 119 1.95 21.01 -18.79
CA VAL A 119 1.02 21.21 -17.67
C VAL A 119 1.72 21.80 -16.44
N THR A 120 0.94 22.31 -15.51
CA THR A 120 1.43 22.82 -14.23
C THR A 120 0.71 22.13 -13.07
N TYR A 121 1.39 22.02 -11.93
CA TYR A 121 0.79 21.52 -10.70
C TYR A 121 0.76 22.63 -9.64
N GLU A 122 -0.20 22.56 -8.71
CA GLU A 122 -0.37 23.55 -7.66
C GLU A 122 0.78 23.51 -6.64
N ARG A 123 1.03 22.31 -6.09
CA ARG A 123 2.06 22.07 -5.07
C ARG A 123 2.37 20.59 -4.94
N ILE A 124 3.51 20.28 -4.31
CA ILE A 124 3.88 18.92 -3.89
C ILE A 124 3.82 18.82 -2.36
N THR A 125 3.17 17.79 -1.85
CA THR A 125 3.11 17.49 -0.43
C THR A 125 3.65 16.07 -0.16
N LEU A 126 4.55 15.93 0.81
CA LEU A 126 5.00 14.62 1.28
C LEU A 126 4.16 14.19 2.47
N ARG A 127 3.70 12.94 2.43
CA ARG A 127 2.84 12.36 3.45
C ARG A 127 3.41 11.02 3.94
N ASP A 128 2.92 10.57 5.08
CA ASP A 128 3.10 9.23 5.60
C ASP A 128 1.78 8.45 5.47
N GLN A 129 1.49 7.97 4.27
CA GLN A 129 0.25 7.25 3.97
C GLN A 129 0.48 5.75 4.03
N ARG A 130 -0.48 5.02 4.61
CA ARG A 130 -0.38 3.55 4.77
C ARG A 130 -0.92 2.75 3.57
N SER A 131 -1.53 3.40 2.58
CA SER A 131 -2.25 2.71 1.49
C SER A 131 -2.09 3.34 0.11
N ARG A 132 -1.27 4.37 -0.02
CA ARG A 132 -1.06 5.07 -1.30
C ARG A 132 0.38 5.50 -1.43
N TRP A 133 0.89 5.42 -2.66
CA TRP A 133 2.20 5.95 -3.02
C TRP A 133 2.13 7.41 -3.43
N GLY A 134 1.06 7.77 -4.16
CA GLY A 134 0.81 9.12 -4.60
C GLY A 134 -0.68 9.43 -4.73
N SER A 135 -0.99 10.66 -5.05
CA SER A 135 -2.30 11.14 -5.50
C SER A 135 -2.20 12.49 -6.15
N CYS A 136 -2.99 12.70 -7.20
CA CYS A 136 -3.24 14.01 -7.81
C CYS A 136 -4.68 14.45 -7.48
N SER A 137 -4.86 15.68 -7.01
CA SER A 137 -6.19 16.23 -6.80
C SER A 137 -6.72 16.87 -8.08
N SER A 138 -8.06 17.06 -8.18
CA SER A 138 -8.68 17.78 -9.30
C SER A 138 -8.20 19.23 -9.46
N LYS A 139 -7.55 19.81 -8.46
CA LYS A 139 -6.93 21.14 -8.49
C LYS A 139 -5.43 21.09 -8.83
N GLY A 140 -4.91 19.92 -9.18
CA GLY A 140 -3.49 19.77 -9.53
C GLY A 140 -2.52 19.72 -8.33
N ALA A 141 -3.00 19.54 -7.09
CA ALA A 141 -2.11 19.29 -5.96
C ALA A 141 -1.64 17.84 -5.95
N LEU A 142 -0.32 17.63 -5.98
CA LEU A 142 0.35 16.34 -5.94
C LEU A 142 0.72 15.98 -4.51
N SER A 143 0.47 14.74 -4.11
CA SER A 143 0.90 14.20 -2.82
C SER A 143 1.64 12.90 -3.02
N PHE A 144 2.73 12.66 -2.27
CA PHE A 144 3.54 11.45 -2.37
C PHE A 144 3.89 10.91 -0.98
N ASN A 145 4.01 9.58 -0.88
CA ASN A 145 4.57 8.96 0.31
C ASN A 145 6.09 9.19 0.34
N TRP A 146 6.60 9.73 1.44
CA TRP A 146 8.03 9.99 1.56
C TRP A 146 8.88 8.71 1.47
N ARG A 147 8.32 7.56 1.88
CA ARG A 147 9.02 6.27 1.81
C ARG A 147 9.35 5.80 0.39
N LEU A 148 8.83 6.47 -0.64
CA LEU A 148 9.23 6.18 -2.03
C LEU A 148 10.75 6.33 -2.24
N VAL A 149 11.43 7.12 -1.41
CA VAL A 149 12.91 7.24 -1.46
C VAL A 149 13.63 5.91 -1.18
N LEU A 150 12.96 4.98 -0.50
CA LEU A 150 13.48 3.64 -0.21
C LEU A 150 13.30 2.66 -1.38
N ALA A 151 12.49 3.02 -2.37
CA ALA A 151 12.31 2.23 -3.59
C ALA A 151 13.48 2.44 -4.57
N PRO A 152 13.69 1.51 -5.50
CA PRO A 152 14.55 1.75 -6.65
C PRO A 152 14.17 3.06 -7.37
N HIS A 153 15.17 3.69 -7.99
CA HIS A 153 14.98 4.96 -8.68
C HIS A 153 13.82 4.92 -9.70
N ASP A 154 13.78 3.87 -10.53
CA ASP A 154 12.78 3.72 -11.59
C ASP A 154 11.36 3.57 -11.04
N VAL A 155 11.23 3.00 -9.85
CA VAL A 155 9.95 2.83 -9.16
C VAL A 155 9.43 4.15 -8.60
N LEU A 156 10.31 4.93 -7.95
CA LEU A 156 9.98 6.28 -7.50
C LEU A 156 9.61 7.16 -8.69
N ASP A 157 10.41 7.12 -9.75
CA ASP A 157 10.22 7.87 -10.98
C ASP A 157 8.86 7.53 -11.64
N TYR A 158 8.54 6.23 -11.76
CA TYR A 158 7.25 5.78 -12.26
C TYR A 158 6.07 6.36 -11.46
N VAL A 159 6.13 6.34 -10.13
CA VAL A 159 5.03 6.87 -9.31
C VAL A 159 4.87 8.37 -9.51
N VAL A 160 5.98 9.11 -9.60
CA VAL A 160 5.91 10.56 -9.85
C VAL A 160 5.30 10.84 -11.21
N VAL A 161 5.73 10.15 -12.25
CA VAL A 161 5.17 10.28 -13.61
C VAL A 161 3.69 9.92 -13.65
N HIS A 162 3.27 8.85 -12.95
CA HIS A 162 1.88 8.44 -12.83
C HIS A 162 1.01 9.58 -12.28
N GLU A 163 1.44 10.23 -11.19
CA GLU A 163 0.66 11.33 -10.60
C GLU A 163 0.69 12.59 -11.46
N VAL A 164 1.78 12.86 -12.18
CA VAL A 164 1.86 13.98 -13.14
C VAL A 164 0.95 13.72 -14.36
N CYS A 165 0.85 12.48 -14.84
CA CYS A 165 -0.07 12.12 -15.91
C CYS A 165 -1.54 12.38 -15.54
N HIS A 166 -1.89 12.32 -14.24
CA HIS A 166 -3.23 12.68 -13.77
C HIS A 166 -3.58 14.18 -13.91
N LEU A 167 -2.60 15.05 -14.14
CA LEU A 167 -2.89 16.44 -14.53
C LEU A 167 -3.48 16.57 -15.92
N VAL A 168 -3.27 15.56 -16.76
CA VAL A 168 -3.82 15.47 -18.14
C VAL A 168 -5.06 14.59 -18.17
N GLU A 169 -4.93 13.37 -17.62
CA GLU A 169 -5.97 12.34 -17.63
C GLU A 169 -6.31 11.91 -16.21
N HIS A 170 -7.48 12.30 -15.72
CA HIS A 170 -7.89 12.04 -14.34
C HIS A 170 -8.26 10.57 -14.04
N HIS A 171 -8.58 9.79 -15.05
CA HIS A 171 -9.07 8.42 -14.91
C HIS A 171 -8.08 7.43 -15.51
N HIS A 172 -7.92 6.26 -14.89
CA HIS A 172 -7.05 5.18 -15.37
C HIS A 172 -7.62 4.45 -16.60
N GLY A 173 -8.07 5.22 -17.59
CA GLY A 173 -8.54 4.71 -18.91
C GLY A 173 -7.38 4.35 -19.85
N PRO A 174 -7.68 3.89 -21.08
CA PRO A 174 -6.68 3.57 -22.09
C PRO A 174 -5.76 4.76 -22.41
N GLU A 175 -6.29 5.97 -22.45
CA GLU A 175 -5.58 7.23 -22.75
C GLU A 175 -4.54 7.52 -21.66
N PHE A 176 -4.93 7.34 -20.39
CA PHE A 176 -4.02 7.47 -19.24
C PHE A 176 -2.85 6.50 -19.35
N TRP A 177 -3.14 5.21 -19.55
CA TRP A 177 -2.09 4.20 -19.63
C TRP A 177 -1.21 4.36 -20.88
N ALA A 178 -1.76 4.83 -21.99
CA ALA A 178 -1.00 5.19 -23.18
C ALA A 178 -0.04 6.36 -22.89
N LEU A 179 -0.48 7.36 -22.12
CA LEU A 179 0.34 8.48 -21.70
C LEU A 179 1.47 8.02 -20.78
N VAL A 180 1.16 7.24 -19.73
CA VAL A 180 2.17 6.67 -18.83
C VAL A 180 3.18 5.83 -19.59
N GLN A 181 2.74 4.96 -20.50
CA GLN A 181 3.63 4.11 -21.29
C GLN A 181 4.55 4.91 -22.21
N ARG A 182 4.06 6.01 -22.78
CA ARG A 182 4.86 6.92 -23.61
C ARG A 182 5.95 7.61 -22.79
N ARG A 183 5.64 7.99 -21.56
CA ARG A 183 6.60 8.63 -20.65
C ARG A 183 7.56 7.61 -20.00
N ARG A 184 7.08 6.41 -19.69
CA ARG A 184 7.85 5.31 -19.07
C ARG A 184 7.47 3.99 -19.73
N PRO A 185 8.19 3.58 -20.80
CA PRO A 185 7.86 2.34 -21.53
C PRO A 185 7.84 1.10 -20.63
N ASN A 186 8.73 1.03 -19.63
CA ASN A 186 8.86 -0.09 -18.69
C ASN A 186 8.05 0.11 -17.40
N TYR A 187 7.01 0.95 -17.38
CA TYR A 187 6.24 1.24 -16.17
C TYR A 187 5.65 0.01 -15.49
N ARG A 188 5.40 -1.07 -16.25
CA ARG A 188 4.84 -2.32 -15.73
C ARG A 188 5.79 -3.02 -14.75
N ASP A 189 7.09 -2.96 -15.01
CA ASP A 189 8.10 -3.56 -14.13
C ASP A 189 8.14 -2.81 -12.78
N SER A 190 8.11 -1.47 -12.82
CA SER A 190 8.04 -0.64 -11.62
C SER A 190 6.74 -0.86 -10.85
N LYS A 191 5.60 -1.01 -11.56
CA LYS A 191 4.32 -1.33 -10.95
C LYS A 191 4.34 -2.69 -10.27
N ASN A 192 4.84 -3.72 -10.96
CA ASN A 192 4.95 -5.08 -10.42
C ASN A 192 5.88 -5.09 -9.20
N TRP A 193 6.98 -4.38 -9.25
CA TRP A 193 7.89 -4.23 -8.12
C TRP A 193 7.17 -3.64 -6.88
N LEU A 194 6.34 -2.61 -7.07
CA LEU A 194 5.54 -2.04 -5.97
C LEU A 194 4.49 -3.02 -5.43
N ASP A 195 3.88 -3.79 -6.30
CA ASP A 195 2.91 -4.81 -5.90
C ASP A 195 3.59 -5.94 -5.08
N GLU A 196 4.86 -6.23 -5.34
CA GLU A 196 5.65 -7.26 -4.66
C GLU A 196 6.34 -6.75 -3.38
N HIS A 197 6.96 -5.59 -3.43
CA HIS A 197 7.86 -5.08 -2.37
C HIS A 197 7.34 -3.83 -1.65
N GLY A 198 6.29 -3.21 -2.16
CA GLY A 198 5.80 -1.93 -1.59
C GLY A 198 5.40 -2.05 -0.12
N TRP A 199 4.91 -3.21 0.31
CA TRP A 199 4.58 -3.47 1.70
C TRP A 199 5.80 -3.38 2.64
N GLU A 200 7.01 -3.80 2.19
CA GLU A 200 8.26 -3.72 2.94
C GLU A 200 8.63 -2.26 3.21
N ILE A 201 8.53 -1.43 2.17
CA ILE A 201 8.80 0.01 2.27
C ILE A 201 7.82 0.69 3.23
N LEU A 202 6.51 0.36 3.14
CA LEU A 202 5.50 0.91 4.06
C LEU A 202 5.71 0.47 5.51
N ALA A 203 6.35 -0.68 5.72
CA ALA A 203 6.68 -1.20 7.03
C ALA A 203 7.93 -0.55 7.66
N TYR A 204 8.76 0.11 6.86
CA TYR A 204 9.98 0.75 7.37
C TYR A 204 9.68 1.67 8.54
N ARG A 205 10.45 1.50 9.61
CA ARG A 205 10.41 2.34 10.82
C ARG A 205 11.73 3.07 10.93
N PRO A 206 11.73 4.41 10.85
CA PRO A 206 12.92 5.20 11.11
C PRO A 206 13.48 4.96 12.51
N PRO A 207 14.79 5.10 12.72
CA PRO A 207 15.43 4.83 14.02
C PRO A 207 14.78 5.55 15.21
N GLU A 208 14.32 6.76 15.03
CA GLU A 208 13.62 7.55 16.04
C GLU A 208 12.27 6.97 16.47
N GLN A 209 11.65 6.14 15.64
CA GLN A 209 10.38 5.44 15.96
C GLN A 209 10.61 4.07 16.60
N LEU A 210 11.84 3.56 16.58
CA LEU A 210 12.22 2.32 17.24
C LEU A 210 12.69 2.54 18.68
N ALA A 211 13.06 3.78 19.01
CA ALA A 211 13.58 4.17 20.33
C ALA A 211 12.49 4.73 21.26
N ALA A 212 11.25 4.87 20.80
CA ALA A 212 10.09 5.36 21.55
C ALA A 212 9.20 4.23 22.01
#